data_f6145b18b54f2991ec617e1909db7247
#
_entry.id   f6145b18b54f2991ec617e1909db7247
#
_cell.length_a   1.000
_cell.length_b   1.000
_cell.length_c   1.000
_cell.angle_alpha   90.00
_cell.angle_beta   90.00
_cell.angle_gamma   90.00
#
_symmetry.space_group_name_H-M   'P 1'
#
loop_
_entity.id
_entity.type
_entity.pdbx_description
1 polymer ?
#
loop_
_entity_poly.entity_id
_entity_poly.type
_entity_poly.pdbx_seq_one_letter_code
_entity_poly.pdbx_strand_id
1 'polypeptide(L)'
;MTEFEIRCEHKPSPAKLEVLQVDHWPVWKKEISRFPWHYDQTETCYVLRGRFVVTPEGGEPREFGRGDLISFPAGLACTWEILEPVEKHYRLD
;
A
#
# COMPACT_ATOMS: atom_id res chain seq x y z
N MET A 1 13.45 1.09 -17.69
CA MET A 1 12.03 0.74 -17.64
C MET A 1 11.73 -0.06 -16.38
N THR A 2 10.74 0.35 -15.65
CA THR A 2 10.39 -0.35 -14.43
C THR A 2 9.06 -1.08 -14.64
N GLU A 3 9.10 -2.41 -14.53
CA GLU A 3 7.91 -3.22 -14.57
C GLU A 3 7.20 -3.22 -13.21
N PHE A 4 7.89 -2.75 -12.18
CA PHE A 4 7.41 -2.83 -10.81
C PHE A 4 7.27 -1.44 -10.19
N GLU A 5 6.55 -0.58 -10.89
CA GLU A 5 6.34 0.78 -10.42
C GLU A 5 5.21 0.83 -9.40
N ILE A 6 5.51 1.35 -8.19
CA ILE A 6 4.51 1.60 -7.17
C ILE A 6 3.86 2.94 -7.49
N ARG A 7 2.55 2.96 -7.58
CA ARG A 7 1.79 4.18 -7.84
C ARG A 7 1.09 4.62 -6.57
N CYS A 8 1.10 5.92 -6.31
CA CYS A 8 0.49 6.45 -5.12
C CYS A 8 -0.22 7.77 -5.43
N GLU A 9 -1.44 7.89 -4.94
CA GLU A 9 -2.18 9.15 -4.96
C GLU A 9 -2.43 9.54 -3.52
N HIS A 10 -1.95 10.71 -3.13
CA HIS A 10 -2.11 11.21 -1.76
C HIS A 10 -3.43 11.96 -1.65
N LYS A 11 -4.26 11.56 -0.69
CA LYS A 11 -5.56 12.18 -0.40
C LYS A 11 -6.45 12.30 -1.64
N PRO A 12 -6.81 11.15 -2.28
CA PRO A 12 -7.76 11.19 -3.38
C PRO A 12 -9.09 11.78 -2.92
N SER A 13 -9.88 12.28 -3.87
CA SER A 13 -11.15 12.90 -3.53
C SER A 13 -12.11 11.87 -2.92
N PRO A 14 -13.03 12.32 -2.04
CA PRO A 14 -14.06 11.40 -1.51
C PRO A 14 -14.89 10.75 -2.62
N ALA A 15 -15.15 11.47 -3.70
CA ALA A 15 -15.91 10.92 -4.82
C ALA A 15 -15.18 9.74 -5.47
N LYS A 16 -13.85 9.84 -5.61
CA LYS A 16 -13.06 8.75 -6.17
C LYS A 16 -13.10 7.51 -5.27
N LEU A 17 -12.97 7.71 -3.96
CA LEU A 17 -13.03 6.61 -3.01
C LEU A 17 -14.38 5.93 -3.03
N GLU A 18 -15.45 6.71 -3.20
CA GLU A 18 -16.80 6.17 -3.29
C GLU A 18 -17.00 5.36 -4.57
N VAL A 19 -16.51 5.87 -5.70
CA VAL A 19 -16.60 5.15 -6.98
C VAL A 19 -15.86 3.82 -6.90
N LEU A 20 -14.71 3.78 -6.23
CA LEU A 20 -13.93 2.57 -6.05
C LEU A 20 -14.52 1.65 -4.98
N GLN A 21 -15.47 2.14 -4.18
CA GLN A 21 -16.08 1.40 -3.08
C GLN A 21 -15.05 0.90 -2.08
N VAL A 22 -14.11 1.78 -1.73
CA VAL A 22 -12.99 1.44 -0.86
C VAL A 22 -13.47 0.89 0.49
N ASP A 23 -14.54 1.45 1.03
CA ASP A 23 -15.08 1.02 2.32
C ASP A 23 -15.69 -0.39 2.28
N HIS A 24 -15.86 -0.97 1.09
CA HIS A 24 -16.31 -2.36 0.96
C HIS A 24 -15.14 -3.33 0.86
N TRP A 25 -13.91 -2.84 0.73
CA TRP A 25 -12.73 -3.71 0.65
C TRP A 25 -12.38 -4.25 2.04
N PRO A 26 -11.81 -5.46 2.12
CA PRO A 26 -11.36 -5.98 3.42
C PRO A 26 -10.31 -5.08 4.06
N VAL A 27 -10.16 -5.24 5.37
CA VAL A 27 -9.24 -4.44 6.17
C VAL A 27 -8.09 -5.32 6.64
N TRP A 28 -6.88 -4.78 6.60
CA TRP A 28 -5.67 -5.42 7.08
C TRP A 28 -5.03 -4.52 8.13
N LYS A 29 -4.58 -5.12 9.21
CA LYS A 29 -3.93 -4.40 10.31
C LYS A 29 -2.60 -5.05 10.63
N LYS A 30 -1.61 -4.25 10.98
CA LYS A 30 -0.30 -4.75 11.36
C LYS A 30 0.36 -3.79 12.33
N GLU A 31 0.96 -4.37 13.38
CA GLU A 31 1.71 -3.59 14.37
C GLU A 31 3.09 -3.21 13.84
N ILE A 32 3.78 -2.36 14.60
CA ILE A 32 5.16 -1.97 14.30
C ILE A 32 6.00 -3.24 14.11
N SER A 33 6.64 -3.35 12.93
CA SER A 33 7.37 -4.56 12.57
C SER A 33 8.14 -4.31 11.29
N ARG A 34 8.96 -5.29 10.92
CA ARG A 34 9.70 -5.26 9.66
C ARG A 34 9.67 -6.67 9.09
N PHE A 35 9.31 -6.80 7.79
CA PHE A 35 9.17 -8.12 7.17
C PHE A 35 9.33 -8.02 5.68
N PRO A 36 9.80 -9.10 5.02
CA PRO A 36 9.80 -9.17 3.57
C PRO A 36 8.40 -9.45 3.05
N TRP A 37 8.11 -8.99 1.85
CA TRP A 37 6.80 -9.20 1.24
C TRP A 37 6.95 -9.37 -0.26
N HIS A 38 6.12 -10.22 -0.84
CA HIS A 38 6.07 -10.45 -2.27
C HIS A 38 4.62 -10.38 -2.75
N TYR A 39 4.38 -9.60 -3.79
CA TYR A 39 3.04 -9.42 -4.33
C TYR A 39 2.80 -10.41 -5.45
N ASP A 40 1.93 -11.41 -5.22
CA ASP A 40 1.57 -12.38 -6.25
C ASP A 40 0.60 -11.79 -7.25
N GLN A 41 -0.17 -10.80 -6.80
CA GLN A 41 -1.16 -10.10 -7.60
C GLN A 41 -0.98 -8.61 -7.36
N THR A 42 -1.45 -7.80 -8.33
CA THR A 42 -1.51 -6.36 -8.09
C THR A 42 -2.45 -6.11 -6.92
N GLU A 43 -1.98 -5.32 -5.96
CA GLU A 43 -2.78 -4.93 -4.81
C GLU A 43 -2.97 -3.43 -4.79
N THR A 44 -4.22 -2.98 -4.67
CA THR A 44 -4.54 -1.57 -4.45
C THR A 44 -5.02 -1.44 -3.02
N CYS A 45 -4.48 -0.49 -2.28
CA CYS A 45 -4.87 -0.29 -0.90
C CYS A 45 -5.05 1.19 -0.59
N TYR A 46 -5.88 1.45 0.43
CA TYR A 46 -6.09 2.81 0.93
C TYR A 46 -5.79 2.81 2.43
N VAL A 47 -4.86 3.65 2.82
CA VAL A 47 -4.34 3.66 4.20
C VAL A 47 -5.26 4.51 5.08
N LEU A 48 -5.86 3.87 6.08
CA LEU A 48 -6.74 4.54 7.03
C LEU A 48 -5.96 5.21 8.14
N ARG A 49 -4.85 4.58 8.58
CA ARG A 49 -3.98 5.13 9.60
C ARG A 49 -2.65 4.40 9.61
N GLY A 50 -1.67 5.03 10.22
CA GLY A 50 -0.35 4.47 10.36
C GLY A 50 0.64 5.06 9.38
N ARG A 51 1.87 4.58 9.48
CA ARG A 51 2.97 5.06 8.63
C ARG A 51 3.94 3.92 8.42
N PHE A 52 4.39 3.76 7.18
CA PHE A 52 5.29 2.65 6.86
C PHE A 52 6.18 3.00 5.68
N VAL A 53 7.28 2.25 5.57
CA VAL A 53 8.24 2.40 4.48
C VAL A 53 8.26 1.10 3.70
N VAL A 54 8.21 1.20 2.38
CA VAL A 54 8.36 0.06 1.48
C VAL A 54 9.63 0.27 0.67
N THR A 55 10.53 -0.71 0.74
CA THR A 55 11.78 -0.68 -0.02
C THR A 55 11.73 -1.81 -1.04
N PRO A 56 11.51 -1.49 -2.32
CA PRO A 56 11.56 -2.51 -3.36
C PRO A 56 12.96 -3.13 -3.42
N GLU A 57 13.03 -4.41 -3.76
CA GLU A 57 14.30 -5.06 -3.95
C GLU A 57 15.08 -4.35 -5.05
N GLY A 58 16.30 -3.90 -4.72
CA GLY A 58 17.11 -3.12 -5.66
C GLY A 58 16.66 -1.69 -5.87
N GLY A 59 15.67 -1.22 -5.10
CA GLY A 59 15.13 0.13 -5.25
C GLY A 59 15.30 0.98 -4.01
N GLU A 60 14.72 2.16 -4.04
CA GLU A 60 14.82 3.13 -2.96
C GLU A 60 13.66 3.01 -1.99
N PRO A 61 13.89 3.28 -0.68
CA PRO A 61 12.80 3.29 0.28
C PRO A 61 11.80 4.40 -0.02
N ARG A 62 10.53 4.12 0.20
CA ARG A 62 9.47 5.07 -0.04
C ARG A 62 8.47 5.00 1.11
N GLU A 63 8.15 6.16 1.67
CA GLU A 63 7.27 6.22 2.83
C GLU A 63 5.83 6.50 2.42
N PHE A 64 4.90 5.83 3.09
CA PHE A 64 3.46 5.99 2.89
C PHE A 64 2.77 6.17 4.22
N GLY A 65 1.58 6.72 4.19
CA GLY A 65 0.82 6.94 5.40
C GLY A 65 -0.65 7.18 5.14
N ARG A 66 -1.32 7.66 6.17
CA ARG A 66 -2.76 7.92 6.15
C ARG A 66 -3.17 8.76 4.95
N GLY A 67 -4.21 8.31 4.25
CA GLY A 67 -4.76 9.02 3.12
C GLY A 67 -4.12 8.64 1.78
N ASP A 68 -3.17 7.72 1.78
CA ASP A 68 -2.53 7.28 0.53
C ASP A 68 -3.31 6.15 -0.10
N LEU A 69 -3.60 6.31 -1.39
CA LEU A 69 -4.15 5.25 -2.23
C LEU A 69 -2.99 4.73 -3.08
N ILE A 70 -2.60 3.47 -2.84
CA ILE A 70 -1.36 2.92 -3.38
C ILE A 70 -1.66 1.68 -4.20
N SER A 71 -0.99 1.54 -5.35
CA SER A 71 -1.06 0.34 -6.17
C SER A 71 0.32 -0.31 -6.23
N PHE A 72 0.42 -1.54 -5.72
CA PHE A 72 1.64 -2.34 -5.75
C PHE A 72 1.51 -3.37 -6.87
N PRO A 73 2.45 -3.39 -7.81
CA PRO A 73 2.33 -4.30 -8.97
C PRO A 73 2.62 -5.76 -8.61
N ALA A 74 1.97 -6.67 -9.33
CA ALA A 74 2.25 -8.09 -9.21
C ALA A 74 3.74 -8.34 -9.52
N GLY A 75 4.35 -9.25 -8.76
CA GLY A 75 5.75 -9.60 -8.93
C GLY A 75 6.72 -8.78 -8.11
N LEU A 76 6.23 -7.72 -7.45
CA LEU A 76 7.11 -6.88 -6.64
C LEU A 76 7.57 -7.61 -5.39
N ALA A 77 8.88 -7.69 -5.19
CA ALA A 77 9.49 -8.14 -3.95
C ALA A 77 10.01 -6.93 -3.21
N CYS A 78 9.72 -6.82 -1.92
CA CYS A 78 10.07 -5.64 -1.15
C CYS A 78 10.20 -5.97 0.32
N THR A 79 10.65 -4.98 1.09
CA THR A 79 10.65 -5.04 2.55
C THR A 79 9.73 -3.95 3.06
N TRP A 80 8.83 -4.34 3.96
CA TRP A 80 7.95 -3.42 4.68
C TRP A 80 8.56 -3.11 6.03
N GLU A 81 8.55 -1.84 6.39
CA GLU A 81 8.91 -1.41 7.74
C GLU A 81 7.78 -0.55 8.27
N ILE A 82 7.05 -1.06 9.26
CA ILE A 82 5.92 -0.34 9.85
C ILE A 82 6.44 0.49 11.00
N LEU A 83 6.29 1.82 10.87
CA LEU A 83 6.76 2.78 11.86
C LEU A 83 5.69 3.15 12.86
N GLU A 84 4.43 3.13 12.43
CA GLU A 84 3.24 3.32 13.27
C GLU A 84 2.24 2.27 12.83
N PRO A 85 1.47 1.68 13.77
CA PRO A 85 0.54 0.62 13.41
C PRO A 85 -0.36 1.00 12.24
N VAL A 86 -0.44 0.11 11.26
CA VAL A 86 -1.13 0.36 10.01
C VAL A 86 -2.50 -0.29 10.00
N GLU A 87 -3.46 0.44 9.45
CA GLU A 87 -4.77 -0.09 9.11
C GLU A 87 -5.10 0.38 7.70
N LYS A 88 -5.46 -0.56 6.81
CA LYS A 88 -5.75 -0.22 5.43
C LYS A 88 -6.85 -1.10 4.87
N HIS A 89 -7.63 -0.55 3.94
CA HIS A 89 -8.47 -1.34 3.04
C HIS A 89 -7.61 -1.81 1.88
N TYR A 90 -7.85 -3.03 1.38
CA TYR A 90 -7.08 -3.51 0.23
C TYR A 90 -7.94 -4.30 -0.73
N ARG A 91 -7.51 -4.35 -1.97
CA ARG A 91 -8.16 -5.12 -3.03
C ARG A 91 -7.09 -5.79 -3.86
N LEU A 92 -7.28 -7.08 -4.15
CA LEU A 92 -6.38 -7.82 -5.05
C LEU A 92 -7.02 -7.87 -6.43
N ASP A 93 -6.22 -7.62 -7.44
CA ASP A 93 -6.69 -7.62 -8.84
C ASP A 93 -6.34 -8.90 -9.57
#